data_fbde65b8e37d8985b1fae30562aad4fc
#
_entry.id   fbde65b8e37d8985b1fae30562aad4fc
#
_cell.length_a   1.000
_cell.length_b   1.000
_cell.length_c   1.000
_cell.angle_alpha   90.00
_cell.angle_beta   90.00
_cell.angle_gamma   90.00
#
_symmetry.space_group_name_H-M   'P 1'
#
loop_
_entity.id
_entity.type
_entity.pdbx_description
1 polymer ?
#
loop_
_entity_poly.entity_id
_entity_poly.type
_entity_poly.pdbx_seq_one_letter_code
_entity_poly.pdbx_strand_id
1 'polypeptide(L)'
;SAKKGLMQAIAQLWRNPPYAEVRDSYTTEESEGTASRASGDQQARIFLQDVPTVLDKHRTAAIGPGDMFGEIAALGRTQRTATVISDGPSELLEIRWQGLRDLRRRVDAFRKQVDKLYRERSLASHLQATPMFQHLDEDAISHIVDETLFETYGDFDWHTQYQRSRDESFNQRLAGEPTIVAEGDYPDGLLLVRAGFARVSQVINNGNQTLRYIGRGAVFGMAEIIHNWQQDKSDQQEAPETNAESVEQRPVAKTMTLQATLRALGYVDILRVPTTVIEKYVLPTLSAEELAQYGRLDRRPSGTATSDAEAEAETPSIEPGRLEFLVEHRYINGTATMLIDMDRCVRCDECVTACAKAHDNNPRFNRHGRRHDHFMVANACMHCMDPVCMIGCPTGAIHRASPGGQVVINDMTCIGCATCANSCPYDNIRMVEVRDGNGALIRDTVTNAPIIKATKCDLCLDQLGGPACERACPHDALKRADMQDLPDLGKWLNR
;
A
#
# COMPACT_ATOMS: atom_id res chain seq x y z
N SER A 1 -0.12 -1.31 -34.17
CA SER A 1 -0.56 0.10 -34.18
C SER A 1 0.64 1.01 -34.00
N ALA A 2 0.84 1.99 -34.89
CA ALA A 2 1.96 2.92 -34.82
C ALA A 2 1.88 3.71 -33.51
N LYS A 3 2.96 3.69 -32.71
CA LYS A 3 3.07 4.48 -31.47
C LYS A 3 3.02 5.96 -31.86
N LYS A 4 1.96 6.68 -31.47
CA LYS A 4 1.88 8.13 -31.63
C LYS A 4 2.98 8.78 -30.77
N GLY A 5 3.71 9.75 -31.36
CA GLY A 5 4.66 10.54 -30.57
C GLY A 5 3.92 11.38 -29.53
N LEU A 6 4.56 11.62 -28.36
CA LEU A 6 3.97 12.35 -27.23
C LEU A 6 3.40 13.71 -27.66
N MET A 7 4.12 14.45 -28.51
CA MET A 7 3.67 15.76 -29.02
C MET A 7 2.40 15.66 -29.88
N GLN A 8 2.24 14.60 -30.67
CA GLN A 8 1.02 14.37 -31.45
C GLN A 8 -0.17 14.04 -30.53
N ALA A 9 0.05 13.29 -29.44
CA ALA A 9 -0.97 12.97 -28.46
C ALA A 9 -1.43 14.23 -27.69
N ILE A 10 -0.51 15.11 -27.29
CA ILE A 10 -0.83 16.40 -26.64
C ILE A 10 -1.60 17.31 -27.61
N ALA A 11 -1.15 17.45 -28.85
CA ALA A 11 -1.84 18.25 -29.86
C ALA A 11 -3.27 17.75 -30.14
N GLN A 12 -3.54 16.47 -29.94
CA GLN A 12 -4.87 15.89 -30.07
C GLN A 12 -5.88 16.46 -29.07
N LEU A 13 -5.46 16.73 -27.81
CA LEU A 13 -6.31 17.37 -26.79
C LEU A 13 -6.78 18.76 -27.18
N TRP A 14 -5.96 19.52 -27.87
CA TRP A 14 -6.26 20.91 -28.26
C TRP A 14 -7.10 21.00 -29.53
N ARG A 15 -7.03 19.98 -30.40
CA ARG A 15 -7.74 19.94 -31.68
C ARG A 15 -9.13 19.32 -31.61
N ASN A 16 -9.32 18.40 -30.68
CA ASN A 16 -10.58 17.69 -30.55
C ASN A 16 -11.35 18.17 -29.33
N PRO A 17 -12.69 18.23 -29.41
CA PRO A 17 -13.50 18.45 -28.22
C PRO A 17 -13.22 17.36 -27.17
N PRO A 18 -13.36 17.67 -25.86
CA PRO A 18 -13.18 16.68 -24.83
C PRO A 18 -14.30 15.63 -24.91
N TYR A 19 -13.92 14.41 -25.24
CA TYR A 19 -14.83 13.26 -25.19
C TYR A 19 -14.59 12.49 -23.91
N ALA A 20 -15.56 12.57 -22.99
CA ALA A 20 -15.65 11.62 -21.90
C ALA A 20 -16.23 10.30 -22.44
N GLU A 21 -15.88 9.19 -21.83
CA GLU A 21 -16.67 7.98 -21.96
C GLU A 21 -18.08 8.32 -21.50
N VAL A 22 -19.06 8.19 -22.40
CA VAL A 22 -20.44 8.54 -22.06
C VAL A 22 -20.93 7.51 -21.05
N ARG A 23 -21.05 7.92 -19.82
CA ARG A 23 -21.78 7.21 -18.78
C ARG A 23 -23.07 7.98 -18.59
N ASP A 24 -24.20 7.28 -18.61
CA ASP A 24 -25.42 7.84 -18.06
C ASP A 24 -25.11 8.20 -16.60
N SER A 25 -24.85 9.49 -16.36
CA SER A 25 -24.72 9.99 -15.01
C SER A 25 -26.10 9.80 -14.39
N TYR A 26 -26.24 8.80 -13.53
CA TYR A 26 -27.36 8.83 -12.58
C TYR A 26 -27.18 10.11 -11.80
N THR A 27 -27.99 11.10 -12.15
CA THR A 27 -28.18 12.29 -11.35
C THR A 27 -28.62 11.80 -9.98
N THR A 28 -27.71 11.75 -9.03
CA THR A 28 -28.08 11.79 -7.62
C THR A 28 -28.92 13.03 -7.48
N GLU A 29 -30.19 12.85 -7.11
CA GLU A 29 -31.05 13.94 -6.70
C GLU A 29 -30.22 14.84 -5.78
N GLU A 30 -30.15 16.09 -6.15
CA GLU A 30 -29.44 17.14 -5.42
C GLU A 30 -29.94 17.13 -3.98
N SER A 31 -29.12 16.60 -3.07
CA SER A 31 -29.23 17.06 -1.70
C SER A 31 -28.83 18.53 -1.73
N GLU A 32 -29.80 19.40 -1.44
CA GLU A 32 -29.62 20.84 -1.34
C GLU A 32 -28.52 21.16 -0.33
N GLY A 33 -27.33 21.32 -0.84
CA GLY A 33 -26.16 21.82 -0.15
C GLY A 33 -25.19 22.32 -1.22
N THR A 34 -25.26 23.61 -1.45
CA THR A 34 -24.52 24.46 -2.37
C THR A 34 -23.13 23.95 -2.76
N ALA A 35 -23.05 23.07 -3.77
CA ALA A 35 -21.84 22.78 -4.51
C ALA A 35 -22.12 23.07 -5.99
N SER A 36 -21.71 24.23 -6.49
CA SER A 36 -21.76 24.52 -7.92
C SER A 36 -20.64 23.74 -8.62
N ARG A 37 -21.00 22.77 -9.46
CA ARG A 37 -20.09 22.15 -10.43
C ARG A 37 -19.85 23.12 -11.57
N ALA A 38 -18.66 23.68 -11.66
CA ALA A 38 -18.20 24.34 -12.87
C ALA A 38 -17.61 23.26 -13.81
N SER A 39 -18.19 23.14 -15.00
CA SER A 39 -17.70 22.33 -16.11
C SER A 39 -16.42 22.94 -16.69
N GLY A 40 -15.37 22.14 -16.83
CA GLY A 40 -14.13 22.48 -17.54
C GLY A 40 -12.98 22.85 -16.58
N ASP A 41 -11.96 22.00 -16.55
CA ASP A 41 -10.59 22.19 -16.06
C ASP A 41 -10.33 23.02 -14.79
N GLN A 42 -11.38 23.27 -13.99
CA GLN A 42 -11.28 23.92 -12.70
C GLN A 42 -11.42 22.86 -11.59
N GLN A 43 -10.37 22.72 -10.81
CA GLN A 43 -10.43 22.04 -9.53
C GLN A 43 -11.71 22.49 -8.80
N ALA A 44 -12.48 21.52 -8.30
CA ALA A 44 -13.69 21.83 -7.54
C ALA A 44 -13.34 22.82 -6.41
N ARG A 45 -13.77 24.05 -6.55
CA ARG A 45 -13.61 25.07 -5.52
C ARG A 45 -14.81 24.94 -4.57
N ILE A 46 -14.55 24.42 -3.39
CA ILE A 46 -15.54 24.41 -2.32
C ILE A 46 -15.41 25.74 -1.58
N PHE A 47 -16.45 26.58 -1.65
CA PHE A 47 -16.53 27.78 -0.82
C PHE A 47 -17.17 27.39 0.51
N LEU A 48 -16.38 27.42 1.57
CA LEU A 48 -16.91 27.31 2.93
C LEU A 48 -17.46 28.68 3.32
N GLN A 49 -18.77 28.76 3.52
CA GLN A 49 -19.44 30.03 3.87
C GLN A 49 -19.09 30.53 5.29
N ASP A 50 -18.56 29.65 6.14
CA ASP A 50 -18.23 29.95 7.54
C ASP A 50 -16.91 29.31 7.97
N VAL A 51 -15.83 29.81 7.38
CA VAL A 51 -14.46 29.38 7.71
C VAL A 51 -14.13 29.57 9.19
N PRO A 52 -14.45 30.69 9.85
CA PRO A 52 -14.19 30.87 11.27
C PRO A 52 -14.80 29.80 12.15
N THR A 53 -16.07 29.47 11.96
CA THR A 53 -16.73 28.39 12.74
C THR A 53 -16.14 27.01 12.51
N VAL A 54 -15.60 26.72 11.32
CA VAL A 54 -14.90 25.48 11.04
C VAL A 54 -13.55 25.46 11.76
N LEU A 55 -12.81 26.57 11.73
CA LEU A 55 -11.51 26.68 12.40
C LEU A 55 -11.64 26.53 13.93
N ASP A 56 -12.68 27.13 14.52
CA ASP A 56 -12.93 27.06 15.97
C ASP A 56 -13.29 25.62 16.45
N LYS A 57 -13.87 24.82 15.57
CA LYS A 57 -14.29 23.43 15.89
C LYS A 57 -13.22 22.37 15.67
N HIS A 58 -12.15 22.70 14.95
CA HIS A 58 -11.12 21.74 14.57
C HIS A 58 -9.73 22.22 15.01
N ARG A 59 -8.86 21.27 15.35
CA ARG A 59 -7.45 21.57 15.58
C ARG A 59 -6.82 22.01 14.27
N THR A 60 -6.34 23.25 14.17
CA THR A 60 -5.76 23.84 12.98
C THR A 60 -4.30 24.21 13.20
N ALA A 61 -3.52 24.20 12.13
CA ALA A 61 -2.14 24.69 12.11
C ALA A 61 -1.97 25.63 10.91
N ALA A 62 -1.31 26.77 11.13
CA ALA A 62 -0.99 27.71 10.07
C ALA A 62 0.22 27.20 9.25
N ILE A 63 0.13 27.35 7.93
CA ILE A 63 1.19 27.05 6.96
C ILE A 63 1.59 28.37 6.31
N GLY A 64 2.86 28.74 6.42
CA GLY A 64 3.37 30.02 5.94
C GLY A 64 4.08 29.93 4.57
N PRO A 65 4.55 31.08 4.04
CA PRO A 65 5.34 31.12 2.83
C PRO A 65 6.63 30.29 2.94
N GLY A 66 6.87 29.43 1.95
CA GLY A 66 8.02 28.52 1.93
C GLY A 66 7.79 27.16 2.60
N ASP A 67 6.69 27.00 3.31
CA ASP A 67 6.31 25.75 3.91
C ASP A 67 5.76 24.75 2.87
N MET A 68 5.92 23.47 3.17
CA MET A 68 5.43 22.37 2.35
C MET A 68 4.29 21.62 3.07
N PHE A 69 3.30 21.14 2.32
CA PHE A 69 2.23 20.28 2.83
C PHE A 69 1.86 19.19 1.83
N GLY A 70 1.19 18.14 2.33
CA GLY A 70 0.80 16.98 1.52
C GLY A 70 1.90 15.92 1.38
N GLU A 71 3.08 16.13 1.98
CA GLU A 71 4.23 15.22 2.00
C GLU A 71 3.88 13.88 2.66
N ILE A 72 3.05 13.88 3.69
CA ILE A 72 2.65 12.68 4.44
C ILE A 72 1.91 11.71 3.53
N ALA A 73 0.88 12.20 2.83
CA ALA A 73 0.09 11.40 1.91
C ALA A 73 0.93 10.93 0.71
N ALA A 74 1.84 11.79 0.23
CA ALA A 74 2.74 11.47 -0.87
C ALA A 74 3.75 10.39 -0.49
N LEU A 75 4.37 10.46 0.68
CA LEU A 75 5.37 9.51 1.17
C LEU A 75 4.73 8.19 1.64
N GLY A 76 3.64 8.31 2.41
CA GLY A 76 2.90 7.15 2.90
C GLY A 76 2.03 6.48 1.83
N ARG A 77 1.90 7.09 0.64
CA ARG A 77 1.01 6.63 -0.46
C ARG A 77 -0.43 6.44 0.00
N THR A 78 -0.84 7.27 0.95
CA THR A 78 -2.15 7.22 1.60
C THR A 78 -3.05 8.33 1.11
N GLN A 79 -4.29 8.31 1.58
CA GLN A 79 -5.20 9.44 1.43
C GLN A 79 -4.68 10.65 2.21
N ARG A 80 -5.09 11.84 1.79
CA ARG A 80 -4.80 13.06 2.53
C ARG A 80 -5.51 13.01 3.89
N THR A 81 -4.79 13.36 4.94
CA THR A 81 -5.27 13.29 6.33
C THR A 81 -5.82 14.61 6.84
N ALA A 82 -5.60 15.70 6.09
CA ALA A 82 -6.03 17.04 6.46
C ALA A 82 -6.55 17.81 5.25
N THR A 83 -7.45 18.73 5.51
CA THR A 83 -7.93 19.73 4.54
C THR A 83 -7.09 20.99 4.68
N VAL A 84 -6.64 21.55 3.56
CA VAL A 84 -5.91 22.82 3.53
C VAL A 84 -6.83 23.90 2.99
N ILE A 85 -6.96 25.00 3.72
CA ILE A 85 -7.82 26.14 3.40
C ILE A 85 -6.92 27.37 3.26
N SER A 86 -7.11 28.15 2.19
CA SER A 86 -6.41 29.41 2.00
C SER A 86 -7.09 30.51 2.81
N ASP A 87 -6.32 31.23 3.61
CA ASP A 87 -6.77 32.41 4.38
C ASP A 87 -6.79 33.68 3.53
N GLY A 88 -6.40 33.62 2.27
CA GLY A 88 -6.38 34.72 1.34
C GLY A 88 -5.82 34.35 -0.02
N PRO A 89 -5.55 35.30 -0.92
CA PRO A 89 -4.88 35.04 -2.18
C PRO A 89 -3.52 34.36 -1.94
N SER A 90 -3.36 33.15 -2.42
CA SER A 90 -2.18 32.33 -2.20
C SER A 90 -1.67 31.74 -3.53
N GLU A 91 -0.35 31.74 -3.71
CA GLU A 91 0.33 31.09 -4.82
C GLU A 91 0.99 29.81 -4.32
N LEU A 92 0.71 28.68 -5.00
CA LEU A 92 1.19 27.37 -4.62
C LEU A 92 2.01 26.76 -5.74
N LEU A 93 3.17 26.20 -5.39
CA LEU A 93 3.97 25.37 -6.27
C LEU A 93 3.58 23.90 -6.08
N GLU A 94 2.93 23.29 -7.06
CA GLU A 94 2.61 21.87 -7.04
C GLU A 94 3.80 21.03 -7.48
N ILE A 95 4.32 20.21 -6.57
CA ILE A 95 5.33 19.19 -6.87
C ILE A 95 4.60 17.85 -7.04
N ARG A 96 4.52 17.34 -8.26
CA ARG A 96 3.93 16.04 -8.52
C ARG A 96 4.77 14.92 -7.91
N TRP A 97 4.13 13.80 -7.64
CA TRP A 97 4.76 12.62 -7.04
C TRP A 97 6.10 12.22 -7.68
N GLN A 98 6.20 12.27 -9.02
CA GLN A 98 7.43 11.98 -9.73
C GLN A 98 8.55 12.95 -9.37
N GLY A 99 8.23 14.26 -9.35
CA GLY A 99 9.18 15.30 -8.99
C GLY A 99 9.62 15.19 -7.53
N LEU A 100 8.68 14.92 -6.61
CA LEU A 100 8.98 14.69 -5.19
C LEU A 100 9.94 13.51 -5.01
N ARG A 101 9.67 12.39 -5.69
CA ARG A 101 10.53 11.21 -5.69
C ARG A 101 11.94 11.51 -6.21
N ASP A 102 12.02 12.16 -7.35
CA ASP A 102 13.30 12.46 -7.99
C ASP A 102 14.12 13.46 -7.19
N LEU A 103 13.50 14.46 -6.58
CA LEU A 103 14.14 15.39 -5.65
C LEU A 103 14.66 14.66 -4.41
N ARG A 104 13.85 13.82 -3.81
CA ARG A 104 14.23 13.04 -2.62
C ARG A 104 15.41 12.09 -2.88
N ARG A 105 15.48 11.53 -4.10
CA ARG A 105 16.57 10.63 -4.53
C ARG A 105 17.87 11.37 -4.82
N ARG A 106 17.80 12.59 -5.40
CA ARG A 106 18.96 13.31 -5.93
C ARG A 106 19.48 14.40 -5.00
N VAL A 107 18.65 14.92 -4.10
CA VAL A 107 18.96 16.08 -3.26
C VAL A 107 18.85 15.68 -1.79
N ASP A 108 19.98 15.37 -1.16
CA ASP A 108 20.04 14.96 0.23
C ASP A 108 19.45 15.99 1.20
N ALA A 109 19.67 17.29 0.95
CA ALA A 109 19.10 18.36 1.77
C ALA A 109 17.57 18.33 1.73
N PHE A 110 16.99 18.07 0.56
CA PHE A 110 15.53 17.94 0.40
C PHE A 110 15.01 16.69 1.12
N ARG A 111 15.71 15.56 1.00
CA ARG A 111 15.35 14.33 1.72
C ARG A 111 15.33 14.57 3.23
N LYS A 112 16.40 15.16 3.79
CA LYS A 112 16.50 15.48 5.22
C LYS A 112 15.39 16.42 5.67
N GLN A 113 15.06 17.44 4.87
CA GLN A 113 13.97 18.37 5.17
C GLN A 113 12.62 17.67 5.20
N VAL A 114 12.33 16.77 4.25
CA VAL A 114 11.11 16.00 4.21
C VAL A 114 11.00 15.04 5.39
N ASP A 115 12.08 14.34 5.73
CA ASP A 115 12.13 13.44 6.88
C ASP A 115 11.96 14.21 8.21
N LYS A 116 12.54 15.42 8.32
CA LYS A 116 12.34 16.34 9.44
C LYS A 116 10.87 16.74 9.60
N LEU A 117 10.22 17.18 8.51
CA LEU A 117 8.80 17.56 8.52
C LEU A 117 7.90 16.38 8.91
N TYR A 118 8.22 15.18 8.43
CA TYR A 118 7.48 13.98 8.82
C TYR A 118 7.66 13.68 10.31
N ARG A 119 8.88 13.80 10.85
CA ARG A 119 9.18 13.63 12.26
C ARG A 119 8.37 14.60 13.12
N GLU A 120 8.37 15.88 12.76
CA GLU A 120 7.70 16.94 13.51
C GLU A 120 6.17 16.86 13.45
N ARG A 121 5.60 16.45 12.29
CA ARG A 121 4.16 16.58 12.04
C ARG A 121 3.38 15.27 12.18
N SER A 122 4.04 14.12 12.05
CA SER A 122 3.32 12.87 11.83
C SER A 122 3.87 11.66 12.56
N LEU A 123 5.15 11.64 12.92
CA LEU A 123 5.75 10.45 13.49
C LEU A 123 5.10 10.11 14.83
N ALA A 124 4.89 11.11 15.70
CA ALA A 124 4.20 10.91 16.97
C ALA A 124 2.81 10.30 16.79
N SER A 125 2.00 10.87 15.89
CA SER A 125 0.65 10.33 15.60
C SER A 125 0.70 8.94 14.95
N HIS A 126 1.71 8.64 14.14
CA HIS A 126 1.89 7.32 13.54
C HIS A 126 2.29 6.28 14.60
N LEU A 127 3.19 6.63 15.51
CA LEU A 127 3.55 5.76 16.64
C LEU A 127 2.33 5.51 17.53
N GLN A 128 1.59 6.55 17.93
CA GLN A 128 0.38 6.43 18.73
C GLN A 128 -0.74 5.61 18.06
N ALA A 129 -0.78 5.58 16.72
CA ALA A 129 -1.70 4.71 15.98
C ALA A 129 -1.31 3.22 16.05
N THR A 130 -0.08 2.91 16.44
CA THR A 130 0.41 1.54 16.62
C THR A 130 0.06 1.08 18.04
N PRO A 131 -0.66 -0.04 18.23
CA PRO A 131 -1.23 -0.43 19.53
C PRO A 131 -0.24 -0.39 20.70
N MET A 132 0.98 -0.88 20.52
CA MET A 132 2.00 -0.94 21.57
C MET A 132 2.49 0.43 22.08
N PHE A 133 2.23 1.52 21.37
CA PHE A 133 2.62 2.88 21.78
C PHE A 133 1.45 3.73 22.29
N GLN A 134 0.22 3.20 22.28
CA GLN A 134 -0.99 3.96 22.62
C GLN A 134 -1.05 4.42 24.07
N HIS A 135 -0.40 3.68 24.96
CA HIS A 135 -0.41 3.94 26.40
C HIS A 135 0.75 4.80 26.89
N LEU A 136 1.61 5.25 25.97
CA LEU A 136 2.75 6.09 26.31
C LEU A 136 2.33 7.54 26.49
N ASP A 137 2.99 8.21 27.45
CA ASP A 137 2.85 9.64 27.64
C ASP A 137 3.54 10.45 26.53
N GLU A 138 3.27 11.76 26.50
CA GLU A 138 3.82 12.65 25.46
C GLU A 138 5.36 12.75 25.54
N ASP A 139 5.94 12.69 26.75
CA ASP A 139 7.38 12.77 26.94
C ASP A 139 8.08 11.52 26.40
N ALA A 140 7.56 10.33 26.68
CA ALA A 140 8.08 9.07 26.13
C ALA A 140 7.97 9.04 24.61
N ILE A 141 6.83 9.45 24.05
CA ILE A 141 6.64 9.55 22.59
C ILE A 141 7.64 10.53 21.98
N SER A 142 7.88 11.69 22.61
CA SER A 142 8.86 12.66 22.11
C SER A 142 10.28 12.06 22.07
N HIS A 143 10.70 11.38 23.10
CA HIS A 143 12.00 10.69 23.12
C HIS A 143 12.11 9.60 22.04
N ILE A 144 11.06 8.80 21.85
CA ILE A 144 11.03 7.79 20.78
C ILE A 144 11.13 8.44 19.41
N VAL A 145 10.41 9.55 19.19
CA VAL A 145 10.45 10.31 17.93
C VAL A 145 11.86 10.81 17.62
N ASP A 146 12.57 11.35 18.64
CA ASP A 146 13.91 11.91 18.46
C ASP A 146 14.95 10.84 18.12
N GLU A 147 14.86 9.67 18.75
CA GLU A 147 15.81 8.57 18.57
C GLU A 147 15.48 7.66 17.37
N THR A 148 14.29 7.79 16.77
CA THR A 148 13.88 6.96 15.63
C THR A 148 14.72 7.26 14.39
N LEU A 149 15.27 6.21 13.77
CA LEU A 149 16.03 6.28 12.54
C LEU A 149 15.13 6.01 11.32
N PHE A 150 15.42 6.72 10.22
CA PHE A 150 14.71 6.56 8.95
C PHE A 150 15.61 5.81 7.97
N GLU A 151 15.15 4.65 7.54
CA GLU A 151 15.88 3.78 6.62
C GLU A 151 15.04 3.51 5.37
N THR A 152 15.70 3.43 4.22
CA THR A 152 15.04 3.15 2.95
C THR A 152 15.78 2.05 2.23
N TYR A 153 15.05 1.03 1.76
CA TYR A 153 15.59 -0.11 1.06
C TYR A 153 14.92 -0.30 -0.30
N GLY A 154 15.68 -0.80 -1.26
CA GLY A 154 15.20 -1.08 -2.61
C GLY A 154 15.02 0.15 -3.49
N ASP A 155 14.38 -0.03 -4.66
CA ASP A 155 14.22 1.02 -5.66
C ASP A 155 12.74 1.34 -5.89
N PHE A 156 12.44 2.62 -6.10
CA PHE A 156 11.12 3.08 -6.51
C PHE A 156 10.68 2.51 -7.87
N ASP A 157 11.62 2.22 -8.75
CA ASP A 157 11.36 1.64 -10.07
C ASP A 157 11.34 0.10 -10.04
N TRP A 158 11.00 -0.49 -8.90
CA TRP A 158 10.92 -1.93 -8.67
C TRP A 158 10.13 -2.69 -9.76
N HIS A 159 9.13 -2.05 -10.36
CA HIS A 159 8.31 -2.64 -11.41
C HIS A 159 9.10 -2.98 -12.67
N THR A 160 10.11 -2.17 -13.02
CA THR A 160 10.99 -2.43 -14.16
C THR A 160 11.86 -3.65 -13.90
N GLN A 161 12.40 -3.76 -12.69
CA GLN A 161 13.16 -4.93 -12.27
C GLN A 161 12.27 -6.18 -12.21
N TYR A 162 11.09 -6.08 -11.61
CA TYR A 162 10.12 -7.16 -11.56
C TYR A 162 9.72 -7.66 -12.96
N GLN A 163 9.47 -6.76 -13.93
CA GLN A 163 9.18 -7.16 -15.31
C GLN A 163 10.32 -7.93 -15.97
N ARG A 164 11.57 -7.57 -15.67
CA ARG A 164 12.77 -8.25 -16.19
C ARG A 164 12.99 -9.59 -15.55
N SER A 165 12.77 -9.70 -14.24
CA SER A 165 13.01 -10.92 -13.45
C SER A 165 11.81 -11.88 -13.42
N ARG A 166 10.76 -11.60 -14.19
CA ARG A 166 9.50 -12.36 -14.19
C ARG A 166 9.68 -13.84 -14.51
N ASP A 167 10.67 -14.16 -15.34
CA ASP A 167 10.99 -15.53 -15.80
C ASP A 167 12.17 -16.16 -15.03
N GLU A 168 12.75 -15.45 -14.06
CA GLU A 168 13.82 -15.94 -13.20
C GLU A 168 13.30 -16.96 -12.17
N SER A 169 14.18 -17.86 -11.73
CA SER A 169 13.86 -18.79 -10.64
C SER A 169 13.64 -18.05 -9.30
N PHE A 170 12.90 -18.69 -8.39
CA PHE A 170 12.64 -18.15 -7.05
C PHE A 170 13.94 -17.70 -6.34
N ASN A 171 14.97 -18.52 -6.33
CA ASN A 171 16.23 -18.22 -5.66
C ASN A 171 16.95 -17.00 -6.27
N GLN A 172 16.89 -16.82 -7.59
CA GLN A 172 17.47 -15.67 -8.27
C GLN A 172 16.72 -14.37 -7.90
N ARG A 173 15.40 -14.42 -7.88
CA ARG A 173 14.58 -13.27 -7.46
C ARG A 173 14.81 -12.92 -5.99
N LEU A 174 14.87 -13.91 -5.11
CA LEU A 174 15.13 -13.71 -3.68
C LEU A 174 16.50 -13.07 -3.45
N ALA A 175 17.53 -13.48 -4.20
CA ALA A 175 18.86 -12.89 -4.14
C ALA A 175 18.88 -11.42 -4.57
N GLY A 176 17.94 -11.01 -5.43
CA GLY A 176 17.77 -9.62 -5.86
C GLY A 176 16.98 -8.74 -4.87
N GLU A 177 16.37 -9.32 -3.83
CA GLU A 177 15.65 -8.57 -2.80
C GLU A 177 16.62 -8.03 -1.74
N PRO A 178 16.69 -6.69 -1.52
CA PRO A 178 17.57 -6.11 -0.50
C PRO A 178 17.24 -6.66 0.90
N THR A 179 18.26 -7.13 1.61
CA THR A 179 18.13 -7.56 3.00
C THR A 179 18.10 -6.34 3.90
N ILE A 180 17.10 -6.25 4.78
CA ILE A 180 16.95 -5.21 5.80
C ILE A 180 17.69 -5.65 7.06
N VAL A 181 17.38 -6.85 7.54
CA VAL A 181 18.09 -7.56 8.60
C VAL A 181 18.09 -9.05 8.29
N ALA A 182 19.10 -9.78 8.74
CA ALA A 182 19.23 -11.19 8.48
C ALA A 182 18.90 -12.04 9.72
N GLU A 183 18.46 -13.28 9.50
CA GLU A 183 18.39 -14.32 10.53
C GLU A 183 19.78 -14.49 11.16
N GLY A 184 19.85 -14.47 12.49
CA GLY A 184 21.08 -14.52 13.25
C GLY A 184 21.68 -13.17 13.62
N ASP A 185 21.20 -12.05 13.06
CA ASP A 185 21.61 -10.71 13.47
C ASP A 185 21.11 -10.40 14.88
N TYR A 186 21.80 -9.48 15.56
CA TYR A 186 21.36 -8.95 16.86
C TYR A 186 20.17 -8.00 16.66
N PRO A 187 19.10 -8.08 17.49
CA PRO A 187 17.95 -7.17 17.41
C PRO A 187 18.32 -5.79 18.00
N ASP A 188 18.95 -4.94 17.17
CA ASP A 188 19.41 -3.60 17.54
C ASP A 188 18.31 -2.53 17.56
N GLY A 189 17.11 -2.89 17.12
CA GLY A 189 15.94 -2.03 17.14
C GLY A 189 14.67 -2.71 16.66
N LEU A 190 13.54 -2.14 17.06
CA LEU A 190 12.23 -2.48 16.54
C LEU A 190 12.07 -1.86 15.16
N LEU A 191 11.73 -2.66 14.16
CA LEU A 191 11.51 -2.23 12.79
C LEU A 191 10.02 -2.04 12.53
N LEU A 192 9.60 -0.80 12.21
CA LEU A 192 8.23 -0.45 11.85
C LEU A 192 8.17 -0.09 10.36
N VAL A 193 7.34 -0.78 9.59
CA VAL A 193 7.16 -0.50 8.16
C VAL A 193 6.32 0.77 7.98
N ARG A 194 6.94 1.85 7.50
CA ARG A 194 6.26 3.12 7.16
C ARG A 194 5.56 3.04 5.81
N ALA A 195 6.23 2.48 4.81
CA ALA A 195 5.70 2.33 3.46
C ALA A 195 6.33 1.14 2.74
N GLY A 196 5.62 0.56 1.79
CA GLY A 196 6.07 -0.59 1.03
C GLY A 196 5.74 -1.92 1.72
N PHE A 197 6.40 -2.98 1.25
CA PHE A 197 6.22 -4.35 1.77
C PHE A 197 7.56 -5.01 1.99
N ALA A 198 7.64 -5.81 3.04
CA ALA A 198 8.79 -6.64 3.32
C ALA A 198 8.40 -8.12 3.47
N ARG A 199 9.27 -9.00 3.02
CA ARG A 199 9.16 -10.45 3.16
C ARG A 199 9.84 -10.88 4.44
N VAL A 200 9.15 -11.66 5.27
CA VAL A 200 9.73 -12.39 6.39
C VAL A 200 9.99 -13.81 5.94
N SER A 201 11.24 -14.24 5.97
CA SER A 201 11.65 -15.56 5.54
C SER A 201 12.64 -16.20 6.52
N GLN A 202 12.67 -17.52 6.53
CA GLN A 202 13.57 -18.32 7.36
C GLN A 202 14.26 -19.38 6.51
N VAL A 203 15.48 -19.75 6.88
CA VAL A 203 16.20 -20.86 6.25
C VAL A 203 15.79 -22.17 6.91
N ILE A 204 15.07 -23.02 6.15
CA ILE A 204 14.62 -24.33 6.61
C ILE A 204 15.18 -25.39 5.65
N ASN A 205 15.91 -26.38 6.16
CA ASN A 205 16.49 -27.46 5.36
C ASN A 205 17.32 -26.95 4.15
N ASN A 206 18.14 -25.90 4.36
CA ASN A 206 18.94 -25.22 3.34
C ASN A 206 18.13 -24.51 2.23
N GLY A 207 16.83 -24.33 2.41
CA GLY A 207 15.94 -23.56 1.53
C GLY A 207 15.37 -22.35 2.22
N ASN A 208 15.24 -21.22 1.51
CA ASN A 208 14.53 -20.08 2.03
C ASN A 208 13.02 -20.34 1.93
N GLN A 209 12.31 -20.18 3.04
CA GLN A 209 10.86 -20.28 3.08
C GLN A 209 10.27 -18.93 3.54
N THR A 210 9.30 -18.42 2.79
CA THR A 210 8.52 -17.24 3.21
C THR A 210 7.56 -17.67 4.33
N LEU A 211 7.66 -16.99 5.49
CA LEU A 211 6.75 -17.18 6.62
C LEU A 211 5.52 -16.29 6.46
N ARG A 212 5.75 -15.00 6.19
CA ARG A 212 4.73 -13.99 5.96
C ARG A 212 5.31 -12.80 5.21
N TYR A 213 4.46 -11.88 4.81
CA TYR A 213 4.88 -10.54 4.41
C TYR A 213 4.28 -9.52 5.37
N ILE A 214 4.96 -8.40 5.51
CA ILE A 214 4.52 -7.29 6.35
C ILE A 214 4.43 -6.01 5.51
N GLY A 215 3.43 -5.22 5.79
CA GLY A 215 3.18 -3.94 5.15
C GLY A 215 3.16 -2.81 6.17
N ARG A 216 2.65 -1.67 5.74
CA ARG A 216 2.58 -0.46 6.54
C ARG A 216 1.94 -0.69 7.91
N GLY A 217 2.59 -0.16 8.96
CA GLY A 217 2.14 -0.26 10.35
C GLY A 217 2.53 -1.56 11.05
N ALA A 218 3.03 -2.56 10.31
CA ALA A 218 3.52 -3.79 10.91
C ALA A 218 4.92 -3.62 11.50
N VAL A 219 5.21 -4.40 12.54
CA VAL A 219 6.48 -4.39 13.26
C VAL A 219 7.22 -5.72 13.09
N PHE A 220 8.56 -5.66 13.23
CA PHE A 220 9.45 -6.82 13.19
C PHE A 220 10.56 -6.68 14.23
N GLY A 221 10.97 -7.79 14.86
CA GLY A 221 12.04 -7.85 15.86
C GLY A 221 11.58 -7.68 17.30
N MET A 222 10.27 -7.47 17.56
CA MET A 222 9.75 -7.23 18.91
C MET A 222 9.84 -8.47 19.81
N ALA A 223 9.61 -9.65 19.25
CA ALA A 223 9.62 -10.90 20.02
C ALA A 223 10.99 -11.19 20.62
N GLU A 224 12.03 -11.01 19.84
CA GLU A 224 13.42 -11.21 20.26
C GLU A 224 13.84 -10.16 21.29
N ILE A 225 13.42 -8.90 21.13
CA ILE A 225 13.67 -7.83 22.09
C ILE A 225 13.00 -8.16 23.44
N ILE A 226 11.73 -8.56 23.42
CA ILE A 226 11.01 -8.96 24.65
C ILE A 226 11.70 -10.12 25.34
N HIS A 227 12.10 -11.16 24.59
CA HIS A 227 12.77 -12.33 25.14
C HIS A 227 14.08 -11.94 25.84
N ASN A 228 14.91 -11.14 25.19
CA ASN A 228 16.18 -10.68 25.77
C ASN A 228 15.96 -9.84 27.03
N TRP A 229 15.01 -8.90 26.98
CA TRP A 229 14.68 -8.06 28.14
C TRP A 229 14.14 -8.85 29.35
N GLN A 230 13.31 -9.88 29.12
CA GLN A 230 12.82 -10.75 30.19
C GLN A 230 13.95 -11.58 30.79
N GLN A 231 14.88 -12.05 29.95
CA GLN A 231 16.05 -12.79 30.42
C GLN A 231 16.98 -11.92 31.26
N ASP A 232 17.28 -10.70 30.82
CA ASP A 232 18.10 -9.76 31.59
C ASP A 232 17.48 -9.39 32.93
N LYS A 233 16.15 -9.26 33.03
CA LYS A 233 15.45 -9.02 34.31
C LYS A 233 15.54 -10.23 35.25
N SER A 234 15.40 -11.45 34.74
CA SER A 234 15.54 -12.66 35.51
C SER A 234 16.94 -12.80 36.09
N ASP A 235 17.97 -12.54 35.31
CA ASP A 235 19.37 -12.58 35.71
C ASP A 235 19.72 -11.51 36.78
N GLN A 236 19.04 -10.33 36.71
CA GLN A 236 19.20 -9.29 37.72
C GLN A 236 18.50 -9.61 39.05
N GLN A 237 17.39 -10.35 39.03
CA GLN A 237 16.66 -10.75 40.25
C GLN A 237 17.31 -11.94 40.95
N GLU A 238 18.02 -12.82 40.25
CA GLU A 238 18.73 -13.97 40.81
C GLU A 238 20.14 -13.62 41.31
N ALA A 239 20.60 -12.37 41.22
CA ALA A 239 21.90 -11.94 41.72
C ALA A 239 21.86 -11.83 43.28
N PRO A 240 22.45 -12.75 44.03
CA PRO A 240 22.50 -12.63 45.49
C PRO A 240 23.42 -11.46 45.89
N GLU A 241 22.98 -10.69 46.90
CA GLU A 241 23.82 -9.69 47.59
C GLU A 241 24.96 -10.38 48.33
N THR A 242 25.92 -11.02 47.67
CA THR A 242 27.06 -11.65 48.33
C THR A 242 28.37 -11.27 47.62
N ASN A 243 29.19 -10.60 48.46
CA ASN A 243 30.66 -10.42 48.46
C ASN A 243 31.48 -10.80 47.20
N ALA A 244 32.23 -9.82 46.76
CA ALA A 244 33.14 -9.76 45.64
C ALA A 244 34.40 -10.67 45.73
N GLU A 245 34.29 -12.01 45.77
CA GLU A 245 35.49 -12.86 45.75
C GLU A 245 35.38 -14.19 44.99
N SER A 246 34.44 -14.37 44.10
CA SER A 246 34.47 -15.50 43.16
C SER A 246 33.99 -15.10 41.77
N VAL A 247 34.95 -14.63 40.96
CA VAL A 247 34.75 -14.46 39.49
C VAL A 247 34.92 -15.85 38.86
N GLU A 248 34.03 -16.77 39.15
CA GLU A 248 33.81 -17.93 38.29
C GLU A 248 32.93 -17.45 37.12
N GLN A 249 33.37 -17.77 35.90
CA GLN A 249 32.77 -17.43 34.63
C GLN A 249 31.27 -17.79 34.65
N ARG A 250 30.40 -16.78 34.88
CA ARG A 250 28.97 -16.95 34.65
C ARG A 250 28.79 -17.27 33.15
N PRO A 251 27.98 -18.26 32.79
CA PRO A 251 27.64 -18.46 31.39
C PRO A 251 26.98 -17.16 30.91
N VAL A 252 27.60 -16.53 29.90
CA VAL A 252 27.01 -15.35 29.25
C VAL A 252 25.65 -15.83 28.74
N ALA A 253 24.59 -15.24 29.29
CA ALA A 253 23.22 -15.54 28.85
C ALA A 253 23.20 -15.41 27.33
N LYS A 254 22.78 -16.44 26.65
CA LYS A 254 22.81 -16.47 25.17
C LYS A 254 21.71 -15.55 24.66
N THR A 255 22.08 -14.31 24.35
CA THR A 255 21.17 -13.32 23.76
C THR A 255 20.49 -13.91 22.52
N MET A 256 19.17 -13.84 22.45
CA MET A 256 18.41 -14.30 21.30
C MET A 256 18.67 -13.37 20.10
N THR A 257 19.11 -13.93 19.02
CA THR A 257 19.24 -13.26 17.73
C THR A 257 17.93 -13.30 16.94
N LEU A 258 17.80 -12.48 15.90
CA LEU A 258 16.65 -12.49 14.99
C LEU A 258 16.44 -13.91 14.42
N GLN A 259 15.22 -14.40 14.52
CA GLN A 259 14.86 -15.76 14.12
C GLN A 259 14.43 -15.85 12.64
N ALA A 260 14.33 -14.72 11.96
CA ALA A 260 13.95 -14.65 10.55
C ALA A 260 14.66 -13.48 9.85
N THR A 261 14.78 -13.60 8.54
CA THR A 261 15.32 -12.56 7.66
C THR A 261 14.18 -11.67 7.15
N LEU A 262 14.36 -10.35 7.22
CA LEU A 262 13.48 -9.36 6.62
C LEU A 262 14.08 -8.81 5.34
N ARG A 263 13.35 -8.88 4.21
CA ARG A 263 13.80 -8.43 2.88
C ARG A 263 12.82 -7.44 2.28
N ALA A 264 13.33 -6.44 1.58
CA ALA A 264 12.50 -5.45 0.90
C ALA A 264 11.87 -6.04 -0.38
N LEU A 265 10.55 -5.98 -0.47
CA LEU A 265 9.79 -6.34 -1.66
C LEU A 265 9.62 -5.13 -2.58
N GLY A 266 10.71 -4.71 -3.22
CA GLY A 266 10.77 -3.49 -4.01
C GLY A 266 11.25 -2.31 -3.16
N TYR A 267 10.45 -1.24 -3.08
CA TYR A 267 10.76 -0.09 -2.22
C TYR A 267 10.11 -0.23 -0.85
N VAL A 268 10.89 -0.07 0.21
CA VAL A 268 10.42 -0.11 1.60
C VAL A 268 11.05 1.01 2.41
N ASP A 269 10.23 1.76 3.12
CA ASP A 269 10.66 2.71 4.16
C ASP A 269 10.43 2.08 5.53
N ILE A 270 11.47 2.08 6.35
CA ILE A 270 11.49 1.54 7.71
C ILE A 270 11.76 2.66 8.71
N LEU A 271 11.06 2.62 9.82
CA LEU A 271 11.39 3.36 11.04
C LEU A 271 12.03 2.36 11.99
N ARG A 272 13.29 2.60 12.36
CA ARG A 272 14.00 1.79 13.35
C ARG A 272 14.00 2.52 14.68
N VAL A 273 13.33 1.96 15.67
CA VAL A 273 13.36 2.44 17.05
C VAL A 273 14.40 1.62 17.82
N PRO A 274 15.49 2.23 18.36
CA PRO A 274 16.55 1.50 19.02
C PRO A 274 16.03 0.62 20.17
N THR A 275 16.61 -0.57 20.33
CA THR A 275 16.23 -1.53 21.39
C THR A 275 16.25 -0.89 22.78
N THR A 276 17.28 -0.09 23.09
CA THR A 276 17.39 0.61 24.36
C THR A 276 16.22 1.54 24.68
N VAL A 277 15.66 2.16 23.63
CA VAL A 277 14.48 3.03 23.76
C VAL A 277 13.22 2.21 24.00
N ILE A 278 13.07 1.09 23.30
CA ILE A 278 11.95 0.15 23.50
C ILE A 278 11.98 -0.43 24.91
N GLU A 279 13.12 -0.88 25.40
CA GLU A 279 13.30 -1.45 26.74
C GLU A 279 13.01 -0.44 27.85
N LYS A 280 13.37 0.81 27.64
CA LYS A 280 13.20 1.87 28.65
C LYS A 280 11.77 2.42 28.70
N TYR A 281 11.15 2.68 27.56
CA TYR A 281 9.90 3.42 27.51
C TYR A 281 8.68 2.56 27.14
N VAL A 282 8.85 1.48 26.38
CA VAL A 282 7.71 0.69 25.85
C VAL A 282 7.47 -0.56 26.68
N LEU A 283 8.48 -1.42 26.85
CA LEU A 283 8.28 -2.72 27.53
C LEU A 283 7.76 -2.63 28.97
N PRO A 284 8.15 -1.62 29.79
CA PRO A 284 7.60 -1.49 31.13
C PRO A 284 6.11 -1.13 31.19
N THR A 285 5.54 -0.59 30.11
CA THR A 285 4.13 -0.17 30.06
C THR A 285 3.19 -1.25 29.53
N LEU A 286 3.75 -2.30 28.90
CA LEU A 286 2.95 -3.39 28.35
C LEU A 286 2.47 -4.35 29.46
N SER A 287 1.22 -4.77 29.35
CA SER A 287 0.64 -5.81 30.20
C SER A 287 1.27 -7.19 29.93
N ALA A 288 1.10 -8.13 30.84
CA ALA A 288 1.59 -9.50 30.67
C ALA A 288 0.98 -10.19 29.43
N GLU A 289 -0.28 -9.87 29.11
CA GLU A 289 -0.96 -10.39 27.91
C GLU A 289 -0.36 -9.83 26.63
N GLU A 290 -0.09 -8.52 26.60
CA GLU A 290 0.54 -7.86 25.45
C GLU A 290 1.98 -8.35 25.26
N LEU A 291 2.75 -8.49 26.33
CA LEU A 291 4.10 -9.08 26.28
C LEU A 291 4.07 -10.51 25.73
N ALA A 292 3.09 -11.33 26.15
CA ALA A 292 2.91 -12.67 25.59
C ALA A 292 2.48 -12.65 24.13
N GLN A 293 1.63 -11.70 23.72
CA GLN A 293 1.19 -11.53 22.36
C GLN A 293 2.33 -11.10 21.44
N TYR A 294 3.05 -10.02 21.76
CA TYR A 294 4.15 -9.48 20.97
C TYR A 294 5.43 -10.33 21.06
N GLY A 295 5.59 -11.12 22.12
CA GLY A 295 6.71 -12.04 22.31
C GLY A 295 6.59 -13.35 21.51
N ARG A 296 5.51 -13.54 20.74
CA ARG A 296 5.37 -14.71 19.86
C ARG A 296 6.32 -14.61 18.69
N LEU A 297 7.22 -15.58 18.58
CA LEU A 297 8.14 -15.66 17.45
C LEU A 297 7.42 -16.09 16.18
N ASP A 298 7.87 -15.58 15.05
CA ASP A 298 7.47 -16.01 13.70
C ASP A 298 7.99 -17.45 13.45
N ARG A 299 7.37 -18.45 14.10
CA ARG A 299 7.68 -19.86 13.88
C ARG A 299 6.54 -20.53 13.12
N ARG A 300 6.90 -21.42 12.22
CA ARG A 300 5.93 -22.36 11.68
C ARG A 300 5.45 -23.27 12.82
N PRO A 301 4.15 -23.57 12.93
CA PRO A 301 3.73 -24.64 13.83
C PRO A 301 4.45 -25.92 13.41
N SER A 302 5.34 -26.42 14.27
CA SER A 302 5.98 -27.72 14.06
C SER A 302 4.88 -28.76 14.04
N GLY A 303 4.88 -29.67 13.05
CA GLY A 303 3.81 -30.61 12.77
C GLY A 303 3.55 -31.70 13.83
N THR A 304 3.84 -31.43 15.10
CA THR A 304 3.42 -32.20 16.26
C THR A 304 2.59 -31.26 17.14
N ALA A 305 1.31 -31.07 16.76
CA ALA A 305 0.34 -30.39 17.61
C ALA A 305 0.18 -31.18 18.92
N THR A 306 0.69 -30.65 20.02
CA THR A 306 0.23 -31.03 21.34
C THR A 306 -1.13 -30.36 21.56
N SER A 307 -2.03 -31.06 22.25
CA SER A 307 -3.45 -30.77 22.43
C SER A 307 -3.84 -29.38 22.97
N ASP A 308 -2.88 -28.54 23.34
CA ASP A 308 -3.11 -27.20 23.89
C ASP A 308 -3.03 -26.08 22.83
N ALA A 309 -2.66 -26.42 21.58
CA ALA A 309 -2.58 -25.46 20.45
C ALA A 309 -3.91 -25.29 19.70
N GLU A 310 -4.94 -26.10 19.99
CA GLU A 310 -6.23 -26.08 19.31
C GLU A 310 -7.13 -24.89 19.71
N ALA A 311 -6.86 -24.22 20.80
CA ALA A 311 -7.68 -23.11 21.30
C ALA A 311 -7.32 -21.73 20.70
N GLU A 312 -6.20 -21.60 19.97
CA GLU A 312 -5.69 -20.31 19.47
C GLU A 312 -5.68 -20.13 17.95
N ALA A 313 -6.27 -21.06 17.18
CA ALA A 313 -6.32 -21.02 15.72
C ALA A 313 -7.54 -20.26 15.18
N GLU A 314 -7.81 -19.03 15.67
CA GLU A 314 -8.92 -18.23 15.12
C GLU A 314 -8.56 -17.40 13.87
N THR A 315 -7.28 -17.28 13.50
CA THR A 315 -6.90 -16.67 12.22
C THR A 315 -6.52 -17.76 11.23
N PRO A 316 -7.32 -17.98 10.17
CA PRO A 316 -6.98 -18.97 9.16
C PRO A 316 -5.66 -18.58 8.47
N SER A 317 -4.60 -19.34 8.76
CA SER A 317 -3.28 -19.11 8.16
C SER A 317 -3.35 -19.45 6.67
N ILE A 318 -2.79 -18.57 5.84
CA ILE A 318 -2.64 -18.84 4.41
C ILE A 318 -1.56 -19.90 4.23
N GLU A 319 -1.85 -20.95 3.46
CA GLU A 319 -0.88 -22.00 3.15
C GLU A 319 0.39 -21.41 2.52
N PRO A 320 1.59 -21.86 2.92
CA PRO A 320 2.86 -21.29 2.45
C PRO A 320 3.00 -21.21 0.92
N GLY A 321 2.51 -22.21 0.18
CA GLY A 321 2.54 -22.21 -1.29
C GLY A 321 1.66 -21.11 -1.89
N ARG A 322 0.47 -20.88 -1.32
CA ARG A 322 -0.43 -19.79 -1.73
C ARG A 322 0.14 -18.43 -1.40
N LEU A 323 0.74 -18.31 -0.21
CA LEU A 323 1.40 -17.08 0.21
C LEU A 323 2.55 -16.73 -0.72
N GLU A 324 3.41 -17.71 -1.03
CA GLU A 324 4.54 -17.51 -1.95
C GLU A 324 4.07 -17.07 -3.34
N PHE A 325 3.04 -17.69 -3.89
CA PHE A 325 2.44 -17.29 -5.17
C PHE A 325 1.99 -15.81 -5.15
N LEU A 326 1.35 -15.36 -4.07
CA LEU A 326 0.88 -13.98 -3.93
C LEU A 326 2.05 -12.99 -3.85
N VAL A 327 3.09 -13.35 -3.10
CA VAL A 327 4.30 -12.53 -2.91
C VAL A 327 5.13 -12.51 -4.19
N GLU A 328 5.36 -13.65 -4.81
CA GLU A 328 6.14 -13.81 -6.05
C GLU A 328 5.57 -12.93 -7.18
N HIS A 329 4.25 -12.93 -7.32
CA HIS A 329 3.57 -12.15 -8.34
C HIS A 329 3.23 -10.72 -7.90
N ARG A 330 3.70 -10.28 -6.72
CA ARG A 330 3.46 -8.95 -6.16
C ARG A 330 1.98 -8.59 -6.02
N TYR A 331 1.09 -9.58 -5.93
CA TYR A 331 -0.35 -9.35 -5.72
C TYR A 331 -0.65 -8.70 -4.38
N ILE A 332 0.25 -8.84 -3.41
CA ILE A 332 0.21 -8.15 -2.11
C ILE A 332 0.09 -6.62 -2.22
N ASN A 333 0.44 -6.03 -3.37
CA ASN A 333 0.29 -4.61 -3.65
C ASN A 333 -1.17 -4.18 -3.90
N GLY A 334 -2.10 -5.13 -4.04
CA GLY A 334 -3.49 -4.85 -4.39
C GLY A 334 -4.36 -4.55 -3.17
N THR A 335 -5.15 -3.47 -3.23
CA THR A 335 -6.19 -3.15 -2.22
C THR A 335 -7.59 -3.60 -2.64
N ALA A 336 -7.75 -4.01 -3.90
CA ALA A 336 -9.01 -4.53 -4.43
C ALA A 336 -8.74 -5.56 -5.54
N THR A 337 -7.95 -6.57 -5.23
CA THR A 337 -7.58 -7.64 -6.16
C THR A 337 -8.78 -8.52 -6.46
N MET A 338 -9.01 -8.83 -7.74
CA MET A 338 -10.09 -9.72 -8.14
C MET A 338 -9.65 -11.18 -8.03
N LEU A 339 -10.20 -11.88 -7.06
CA LEU A 339 -10.05 -13.31 -6.87
C LEU A 339 -11.26 -14.04 -7.40
N ILE A 340 -11.05 -15.18 -8.07
CA ILE A 340 -12.10 -16.06 -8.58
C ILE A 340 -11.82 -17.48 -8.09
N ASP A 341 -12.74 -18.02 -7.33
CA ASP A 341 -12.78 -19.42 -6.92
C ASP A 341 -13.17 -20.28 -8.12
N MET A 342 -12.27 -21.13 -8.56
CA MET A 342 -12.44 -21.92 -9.79
C MET A 342 -13.32 -23.16 -9.59
N ASP A 343 -13.53 -23.59 -8.35
CA ASP A 343 -14.42 -24.70 -8.02
C ASP A 343 -15.88 -24.25 -8.04
N ARG A 344 -16.13 -22.99 -7.65
CA ARG A 344 -17.47 -22.38 -7.70
C ARG A 344 -17.80 -21.72 -9.04
N CYS A 345 -16.79 -21.30 -9.79
CA CYS A 345 -16.97 -20.55 -11.04
C CYS A 345 -17.39 -21.47 -12.19
N VAL A 346 -18.64 -21.43 -12.57
CA VAL A 346 -19.20 -22.19 -13.73
C VAL A 346 -18.97 -21.52 -15.08
N ARG A 347 -18.25 -20.39 -15.12
CA ARG A 347 -17.93 -19.64 -16.35
C ARG A 347 -19.15 -19.08 -17.09
N CYS A 348 -20.20 -18.70 -16.37
CA CYS A 348 -21.45 -18.15 -16.94
C CYS A 348 -21.29 -16.75 -17.55
N ASP A 349 -20.18 -16.05 -17.31
CA ASP A 349 -19.86 -14.70 -17.77
C ASP A 349 -20.81 -13.59 -17.27
N GLU A 350 -21.68 -13.85 -16.29
CA GLU A 350 -22.55 -12.84 -15.70
C GLU A 350 -21.74 -11.66 -15.12
N CYS A 351 -20.59 -11.91 -14.51
CA CYS A 351 -19.69 -10.87 -14.02
C CYS A 351 -19.16 -9.96 -15.14
N VAL A 352 -18.83 -10.53 -16.31
CA VAL A 352 -18.34 -9.77 -17.48
C VAL A 352 -19.49 -8.98 -18.10
N THR A 353 -20.67 -9.60 -18.22
CA THR A 353 -21.90 -8.97 -18.75
C THR A 353 -22.34 -7.80 -17.88
N ALA A 354 -22.32 -7.98 -16.55
CA ALA A 354 -22.65 -6.91 -15.59
C ALA A 354 -21.65 -5.76 -15.66
N CYS A 355 -20.34 -6.07 -15.76
CA CYS A 355 -19.31 -5.06 -15.95
C CYS A 355 -19.50 -4.30 -17.28
N ALA A 356 -19.83 -5.01 -18.37
CA ALA A 356 -20.10 -4.39 -19.67
C ALA A 356 -21.31 -3.44 -19.59
N LYS A 357 -22.42 -3.89 -19.00
CA LYS A 357 -23.61 -3.04 -18.80
C LYS A 357 -23.34 -1.79 -17.97
N ALA A 358 -22.45 -1.89 -16.97
CA ALA A 358 -22.04 -0.77 -16.14
C ALA A 358 -21.10 0.23 -16.85
N HIS A 359 -20.57 -0.13 -18.03
CA HIS A 359 -19.53 0.61 -18.76
C HIS A 359 -19.77 0.67 -20.29
N ASP A 360 -20.98 1.00 -20.70
CA ASP A 360 -21.36 1.21 -22.11
C ASP A 360 -20.95 0.05 -23.03
N ASN A 361 -21.23 -1.18 -22.61
CA ASN A 361 -20.83 -2.43 -23.26
C ASN A 361 -19.30 -2.65 -23.39
N ASN A 362 -18.50 -1.95 -22.60
CA ASN A 362 -17.04 -2.07 -22.59
C ASN A 362 -16.54 -2.64 -21.25
N PRO A 363 -16.44 -3.97 -21.07
CA PRO A 363 -16.03 -4.56 -19.81
C PRO A 363 -14.61 -4.11 -19.43
N ARG A 364 -14.42 -3.75 -18.15
CA ARG A 364 -13.18 -3.15 -17.63
C ARG A 364 -12.19 -4.19 -17.10
N PHE A 365 -12.50 -5.47 -17.18
CA PHE A 365 -11.61 -6.57 -16.80
C PHE A 365 -11.74 -7.75 -17.75
N ASN A 366 -10.77 -8.67 -17.69
CA ASN A 366 -10.83 -9.97 -18.36
C ASN A 366 -10.90 -11.05 -17.31
N ARG A 367 -11.80 -12.04 -17.54
CA ARG A 367 -11.93 -13.23 -16.70
C ARG A 367 -10.82 -14.26 -17.03
N HIS A 368 -9.62 -13.77 -17.22
CA HIS A 368 -8.39 -14.54 -17.37
C HIS A 368 -7.39 -14.04 -16.33
N GLY A 369 -6.44 -14.86 -15.97
CA GLY A 369 -5.41 -14.49 -15.01
C GLY A 369 -4.56 -15.67 -14.61
N ARG A 370 -3.66 -15.45 -13.68
CA ARG A 370 -2.82 -16.52 -13.15
C ARG A 370 -3.61 -17.35 -12.15
N ARG A 371 -3.46 -18.65 -12.28
CA ARG A 371 -4.12 -19.63 -11.39
C ARG A 371 -3.11 -20.22 -10.43
N HIS A 372 -3.57 -20.48 -9.24
CA HIS A 372 -2.86 -21.24 -8.24
C HIS A 372 -3.90 -22.05 -7.48
N ASP A 373 -3.72 -23.39 -7.45
CA ASP A 373 -4.64 -24.29 -6.80
C ASP A 373 -6.10 -24.06 -7.31
N HIS A 374 -7.08 -23.89 -6.43
CA HIS A 374 -8.49 -23.67 -6.75
C HIS A 374 -8.87 -22.22 -7.04
N PHE A 375 -7.94 -21.27 -6.99
CA PHE A 375 -8.25 -19.86 -7.25
C PHE A 375 -7.48 -19.26 -8.42
N MET A 376 -7.99 -18.16 -8.94
CA MET A 376 -7.39 -17.37 -10.00
C MET A 376 -7.37 -15.89 -9.60
N VAL A 377 -6.23 -15.23 -9.82
CA VAL A 377 -6.15 -13.76 -9.78
C VAL A 377 -6.45 -13.23 -11.17
N ALA A 378 -7.61 -12.64 -11.34
CA ALA A 378 -8.09 -12.19 -12.64
C ALA A 378 -7.40 -10.90 -13.10
N ASN A 379 -7.28 -10.71 -14.44
CA ASN A 379 -6.73 -9.49 -15.05
C ASN A 379 -7.71 -8.32 -14.91
N ALA A 380 -7.72 -7.75 -13.71
CA ALA A 380 -8.48 -6.57 -13.34
C ALA A 380 -7.60 -5.63 -12.54
N CYS A 381 -7.80 -4.31 -12.65
CA CYS A 381 -7.04 -3.37 -11.82
C CYS A 381 -7.23 -3.69 -10.34
N MET A 382 -6.09 -3.82 -9.64
CA MET A 382 -6.04 -4.17 -8.21
C MET A 382 -6.04 -2.92 -7.31
N HIS A 383 -6.10 -1.71 -7.89
CA HIS A 383 -6.02 -0.45 -7.16
C HIS A 383 -4.83 -0.37 -6.20
N CYS A 384 -3.66 -0.72 -6.72
CA CYS A 384 -2.44 -0.93 -5.97
C CYS A 384 -2.16 0.10 -4.88
N MET A 385 -1.61 -0.33 -3.76
CA MET A 385 -1.05 0.55 -2.73
C MET A 385 0.07 1.41 -3.33
N ASP A 386 0.95 0.80 -4.13
CA ASP A 386 1.97 1.47 -4.92
C ASP A 386 1.61 1.45 -6.43
N PRO A 387 0.84 2.44 -6.91
CA PRO A 387 0.35 2.46 -8.28
C PRO A 387 1.40 3.04 -9.24
N VAL A 388 2.37 2.23 -9.66
CA VAL A 388 3.44 2.62 -10.61
C VAL A 388 2.91 3.18 -11.92
N CYS A 389 1.68 2.83 -12.32
CA CYS A 389 1.02 3.38 -13.51
C CYS A 389 0.75 4.89 -13.43
N MET A 390 0.67 5.47 -12.23
CA MET A 390 0.51 6.92 -12.05
C MET A 390 1.81 7.68 -12.28
N ILE A 391 2.96 7.02 -12.14
CA ILE A 391 4.28 7.67 -12.12
C ILE A 391 4.58 8.38 -13.45
N GLY A 392 4.27 7.74 -14.57
CA GLY A 392 4.64 8.22 -15.90
C GLY A 392 3.56 9.02 -16.65
N CYS A 393 2.42 9.31 -16.01
CA CYS A 393 1.33 10.01 -16.71
C CYS A 393 1.65 11.51 -16.90
N PRO A 394 1.84 11.99 -18.15
CA PRO A 394 2.27 13.37 -18.39
C PRO A 394 1.18 14.39 -18.07
N THR A 395 -0.09 14.02 -18.14
CA THR A 395 -1.23 14.91 -17.90
C THR A 395 -1.84 14.74 -16.50
N GLY A 396 -1.37 13.76 -15.71
CA GLY A 396 -2.01 13.41 -14.44
C GLY A 396 -3.40 12.79 -14.59
N ALA A 397 -3.78 12.34 -15.80
CA ALA A 397 -5.09 11.73 -16.05
C ALA A 397 -5.35 10.51 -15.16
N ILE A 398 -4.32 9.70 -14.87
CA ILE A 398 -4.43 8.61 -13.90
C ILE A 398 -4.05 9.11 -12.51
N HIS A 399 -4.97 9.00 -11.55
CA HIS A 399 -4.83 9.54 -10.21
C HIS A 399 -5.63 8.72 -9.20
N ARG A 400 -5.51 9.05 -7.92
CA ARG A 400 -6.39 8.50 -6.89
C ARG A 400 -7.65 9.33 -6.75
N ALA A 401 -8.79 8.67 -6.77
CA ALA A 401 -10.08 9.30 -6.52
C ALA A 401 -10.21 9.70 -5.04
N SER A 402 -10.95 10.77 -4.80
CA SER A 402 -11.39 11.17 -3.46
C SER A 402 -12.94 11.02 -3.40
N PRO A 403 -13.50 10.42 -2.32
CA PRO A 403 -12.83 9.95 -1.10
C PRO A 403 -12.24 8.54 -1.22
N GLY A 404 -12.50 7.58 -1.78
CA GLY A 404 -12.17 6.14 -1.64
C GLY A 404 -10.73 5.72 -1.96
N GLY A 405 -9.87 6.60 -2.49
CA GLY A 405 -8.46 6.26 -2.79
C GLY A 405 -8.24 5.32 -3.98
N GLN A 406 -9.28 4.96 -4.71
CA GLN A 406 -9.18 4.11 -5.89
C GLN A 406 -8.36 4.80 -6.99
N VAL A 407 -7.53 4.04 -7.68
CA VAL A 407 -6.82 4.55 -8.85
C VAL A 407 -7.79 4.63 -10.03
N VAL A 408 -8.00 5.81 -10.57
CA VAL A 408 -8.93 6.06 -11.68
C VAL A 408 -8.25 6.79 -12.82
N ILE A 409 -8.86 6.77 -14.00
CA ILE A 409 -8.42 7.51 -15.18
C ILE A 409 -9.48 8.56 -15.52
N ASN A 410 -9.05 9.81 -15.61
CA ASN A 410 -9.87 10.88 -16.15
C ASN A 410 -9.78 10.86 -17.68
N ASP A 411 -10.86 10.47 -18.34
CA ASP A 411 -10.92 10.33 -19.78
C ASP A 411 -10.78 11.68 -20.51
N MET A 412 -11.19 12.78 -19.84
CA MET A 412 -11.08 14.13 -20.42
C MET A 412 -9.64 14.58 -20.60
N THR A 413 -8.78 14.25 -19.63
CA THR A 413 -7.36 14.65 -19.64
C THR A 413 -6.43 13.55 -20.17
N CYS A 414 -6.96 12.36 -20.47
CA CYS A 414 -6.19 11.26 -21.06
C CYS A 414 -5.85 11.52 -22.52
N ILE A 415 -4.57 11.54 -22.87
CA ILE A 415 -4.05 11.74 -24.23
C ILE A 415 -3.77 10.44 -25.00
N GLY A 416 -4.03 9.29 -24.40
CA GLY A 416 -3.79 7.99 -25.05
C GLY A 416 -2.32 7.64 -25.32
N CYS A 417 -1.39 8.17 -24.53
CA CYS A 417 0.06 7.95 -24.73
C CYS A 417 0.55 6.54 -24.35
N ALA A 418 -0.29 5.71 -23.76
CA ALA A 418 -0.01 4.34 -23.33
C ALA A 418 1.05 4.19 -22.19
N THR A 419 1.59 5.26 -21.65
CA THR A 419 2.63 5.17 -20.59
C THR A 419 2.14 4.37 -19.37
N CYS A 420 0.90 4.62 -18.93
CA CYS A 420 0.31 3.88 -17.80
C CYS A 420 0.10 2.38 -18.10
N ALA A 421 -0.28 2.04 -19.32
CA ALA A 421 -0.45 0.64 -19.75
C ALA A 421 0.90 -0.09 -19.78
N ASN A 422 1.94 0.55 -20.33
CA ASN A 422 3.29 -0.02 -20.38
C ASN A 422 3.95 -0.14 -18.99
N SER A 423 3.57 0.73 -18.04
CA SER A 423 4.11 0.70 -16.67
C SER A 423 3.38 -0.28 -15.76
N CYS A 424 2.19 -0.75 -16.12
CA CYS A 424 1.43 -1.68 -15.29
C CYS A 424 2.09 -3.07 -15.30
N PRO A 425 2.63 -3.57 -14.16
CA PRO A 425 3.30 -4.87 -14.15
C PRO A 425 2.34 -6.06 -14.28
N TYR A 426 1.03 -5.79 -14.22
CA TYR A 426 -0.06 -6.78 -14.25
C TYR A 426 -0.86 -6.76 -15.55
N ASP A 427 -0.51 -5.91 -16.51
CA ASP A 427 -1.21 -5.72 -17.79
C ASP A 427 -2.71 -5.39 -17.65
N ASN A 428 -3.09 -4.74 -16.53
CA ASN A 428 -4.48 -4.44 -16.18
C ASN A 428 -5.00 -3.12 -16.76
N ILE A 429 -4.22 -2.43 -17.59
CA ILE A 429 -4.61 -1.20 -18.30
C ILE A 429 -4.56 -1.47 -19.79
N ARG A 430 -5.67 -1.26 -20.46
CA ARG A 430 -5.80 -1.49 -21.90
C ARG A 430 -5.93 -0.17 -22.64
N MET A 431 -5.45 -0.13 -23.87
CA MET A 431 -5.67 0.97 -24.79
C MET A 431 -6.86 0.62 -25.67
N VAL A 432 -7.90 1.45 -25.67
CA VAL A 432 -9.15 1.23 -26.40
C VAL A 432 -9.45 2.41 -27.32
N GLU A 433 -10.12 2.11 -28.44
CA GLU A 433 -10.68 3.12 -29.32
C GLU A 433 -11.97 3.66 -28.70
N VAL A 434 -12.07 4.99 -28.61
CA VAL A 434 -13.26 5.66 -28.06
C VAL A 434 -14.40 5.56 -29.08
N ARG A 435 -15.58 5.19 -28.56
CA ARG A 435 -16.82 5.11 -29.33
C ARG A 435 -17.87 6.06 -28.77
N ASP A 436 -18.76 6.52 -29.62
CA ASP A 436 -19.94 7.28 -29.19
C ASP A 436 -21.05 6.35 -28.64
N GLY A 437 -22.15 6.93 -28.15
CA GLY A 437 -23.28 6.19 -27.61
C GLY A 437 -23.96 5.23 -28.61
N ASN A 438 -23.72 5.38 -29.92
CA ASN A 438 -24.21 4.51 -31.00
C ASN A 438 -23.18 3.43 -31.39
N GLY A 439 -22.01 3.40 -30.73
CA GLY A 439 -20.93 2.47 -31.02
C GLY A 439 -20.04 2.86 -32.19
N ALA A 440 -20.21 4.03 -32.80
CA ALA A 440 -19.37 4.51 -33.88
C ALA A 440 -18.02 5.06 -33.34
N LEU A 441 -16.93 4.83 -34.06
CA LEU A 441 -15.60 5.29 -33.68
C LEU A 441 -15.50 6.82 -33.73
N ILE A 442 -15.08 7.43 -32.64
CA ILE A 442 -14.74 8.84 -32.58
C ILE A 442 -13.34 9.02 -33.18
N ARG A 443 -13.23 9.93 -34.15
CA ARG A 443 -12.02 10.14 -34.93
C ARG A 443 -11.43 11.51 -34.67
N ASP A 444 -10.10 11.58 -34.72
CA ASP A 444 -9.35 12.85 -34.70
C ASP A 444 -9.73 13.69 -35.93
N THR A 445 -10.07 14.94 -35.75
CA THR A 445 -10.59 15.85 -36.79
C THR A 445 -9.58 16.16 -37.89
N VAL A 446 -8.27 15.98 -37.64
CA VAL A 446 -7.20 16.26 -38.58
C VAL A 446 -6.68 14.99 -39.25
N THR A 447 -6.38 13.97 -38.47
CA THR A 447 -5.75 12.73 -38.94
C THR A 447 -6.76 11.68 -39.37
N ASN A 448 -8.04 11.86 -39.07
CA ASN A 448 -9.12 10.89 -39.25
C ASN A 448 -8.85 9.51 -38.59
N ALA A 449 -7.83 9.40 -37.72
CA ALA A 449 -7.52 8.19 -36.99
C ALA A 449 -8.44 8.06 -35.80
N PRO A 450 -8.78 6.83 -35.35
CA PRO A 450 -9.53 6.63 -34.09
C PRO A 450 -8.82 7.27 -32.90
N ILE A 451 -9.60 7.92 -32.02
CA ILE A 451 -9.08 8.41 -30.74
C ILE A 451 -8.90 7.22 -29.81
N ILE A 452 -7.70 7.09 -29.26
CA ILE A 452 -7.35 5.99 -28.36
C ILE A 452 -7.15 6.54 -26.94
N LYS A 453 -7.75 5.90 -25.95
CA LYS A 453 -7.58 6.22 -24.52
C LYS A 453 -7.27 4.98 -23.71
N ALA A 454 -6.70 5.20 -22.52
CA ALA A 454 -6.45 4.12 -21.58
C ALA A 454 -7.73 3.79 -20.79
N THR A 455 -8.00 2.51 -20.57
CA THR A 455 -9.12 2.04 -19.78
C THR A 455 -8.70 0.95 -18.80
N LYS A 456 -9.35 0.88 -17.64
CA LYS A 456 -9.14 -0.12 -16.60
C LYS A 456 -10.35 -0.18 -15.65
N CYS A 457 -10.43 -1.22 -14.82
CA CYS A 457 -11.43 -1.28 -13.76
C CYS A 457 -11.30 -0.07 -12.81
N ASP A 458 -12.43 0.52 -12.44
CA ASP A 458 -12.59 1.66 -11.55
C ASP A 458 -13.42 1.34 -10.30
N LEU A 459 -13.73 0.05 -10.07
CA LEU A 459 -14.60 -0.46 -9.01
C LEU A 459 -16.05 0.07 -9.10
N CYS A 460 -16.49 0.49 -10.28
CA CYS A 460 -17.80 1.10 -10.50
C CYS A 460 -18.05 2.27 -9.52
N LEU A 461 -17.06 3.17 -9.38
CA LEU A 461 -17.04 4.27 -8.41
C LEU A 461 -18.31 5.14 -8.45
N ASP A 462 -18.91 5.27 -9.65
CA ASP A 462 -20.11 6.08 -9.87
C ASP A 462 -21.41 5.33 -9.59
N GLN A 463 -21.34 4.06 -9.13
CA GLN A 463 -22.50 3.24 -8.89
C GLN A 463 -22.74 2.96 -7.40
N LEU A 464 -24.00 3.05 -6.99
CA LEU A 464 -24.40 2.62 -5.65
C LEU A 464 -24.30 1.09 -5.53
N GLY A 465 -23.75 0.62 -4.42
CA GLY A 465 -23.67 -0.81 -4.10
C GLY A 465 -22.38 -1.51 -4.56
N GLY A 466 -21.34 -0.76 -5.01
CA GLY A 466 -20.01 -1.31 -5.30
C GLY A 466 -19.89 -2.04 -6.64
N PRO A 467 -18.88 -2.89 -6.83
CA PRO A 467 -18.55 -3.49 -8.12
C PRO A 467 -19.65 -4.37 -8.69
N ALA A 468 -20.15 -4.03 -9.89
CA ALA A 468 -21.24 -4.75 -10.56
C ALA A 468 -20.90 -6.24 -10.81
N CYS A 469 -19.62 -6.53 -11.10
CA CYS A 469 -19.16 -7.91 -11.35
C CYS A 469 -19.26 -8.82 -10.11
N GLU A 470 -19.00 -8.28 -8.92
CA GLU A 470 -19.08 -9.03 -7.67
C GLU A 470 -20.55 -9.31 -7.31
N ARG A 471 -21.39 -8.27 -7.37
CA ARG A 471 -22.83 -8.39 -7.10
C ARG A 471 -23.58 -9.33 -8.07
N ALA A 472 -23.10 -9.42 -9.30
CA ALA A 472 -23.74 -10.23 -10.33
C ALA A 472 -23.33 -11.71 -10.31
N CYS A 473 -22.37 -12.12 -9.48
CA CYS A 473 -21.93 -13.50 -9.42
C CYS A 473 -22.97 -14.39 -8.66
N PRO A 474 -23.74 -15.25 -9.33
CA PRO A 474 -24.78 -16.04 -8.66
C PRO A 474 -24.20 -17.19 -7.82
N HIS A 475 -22.90 -17.48 -7.99
CA HIS A 475 -22.21 -18.60 -7.33
C HIS A 475 -21.28 -18.14 -6.20
N ASP A 476 -21.25 -16.84 -5.88
CA ASP A 476 -20.33 -16.27 -4.90
C ASP A 476 -18.86 -16.71 -5.15
N ALA A 477 -18.51 -16.84 -6.44
CA ALA A 477 -17.18 -17.29 -6.86
C ALA A 477 -16.17 -16.13 -6.98
N LEU A 478 -16.63 -14.87 -6.98
CA LEU A 478 -15.80 -13.70 -7.24
C LEU A 478 -15.80 -12.78 -6.03
N LYS A 479 -14.59 -12.33 -5.63
CA LYS A 479 -14.39 -11.37 -4.55
C LYS A 479 -13.37 -10.31 -4.94
N ARG A 480 -13.58 -9.09 -4.48
CA ARG A 480 -12.58 -8.01 -4.44
C ARG A 480 -11.92 -8.00 -3.07
N ALA A 481 -10.71 -8.53 -3.00
CA ALA A 481 -9.98 -8.69 -1.75
C ALA A 481 -8.92 -7.61 -1.57
N ASP A 482 -8.84 -7.06 -0.35
CA ASP A 482 -7.67 -6.32 0.09
C ASP A 482 -6.60 -7.34 0.50
N MET A 483 -5.47 -7.31 -0.22
CA MET A 483 -4.39 -8.26 0.03
C MET A 483 -3.61 -7.95 1.33
N GLN A 484 -3.96 -6.88 2.03
CA GLN A 484 -3.41 -6.54 3.34
C GLN A 484 -4.25 -7.09 4.49
N ASP A 485 -5.52 -7.37 4.24
CA ASP A 485 -6.41 -8.04 5.20
C ASP A 485 -6.19 -9.55 5.11
N LEU A 486 -5.09 -10.00 5.74
CA LEU A 486 -4.73 -11.42 5.75
C LEU A 486 -5.78 -12.32 6.41
N PRO A 487 -6.46 -11.94 7.51
CA PRO A 487 -7.55 -12.71 8.09
C PRO A 487 -8.72 -12.93 7.13
N ASP A 488 -9.20 -11.88 6.46
CA ASP A 488 -10.28 -11.98 5.49
C ASP A 488 -9.87 -12.76 4.24
N LEU A 489 -8.64 -12.54 3.77
CA LEU A 489 -8.06 -13.28 2.66
C LEU A 489 -7.91 -14.78 2.98
N GLY A 490 -7.40 -15.11 4.18
CA GLY A 490 -7.26 -16.49 4.64
C GLY A 490 -8.59 -17.21 4.75
N LYS A 491 -9.63 -16.57 5.30
CA LYS A 491 -11.00 -17.10 5.33
C LYS A 491 -11.52 -17.40 3.94
N TRP A 492 -11.27 -16.53 2.98
CA TRP A 492 -11.73 -16.72 1.61
C TRP A 492 -10.97 -17.82 0.87
N LEU A 493 -9.65 -17.90 1.05
CA LEU A 493 -8.79 -18.90 0.39
C LEU A 493 -8.98 -20.32 0.94
N ASN A 494 -9.47 -20.45 2.16
CA ASN A 494 -9.68 -21.76 2.84
C ASN A 494 -11.15 -22.20 2.87
N ARG A 495 -12.05 -21.55 2.12
CA ARG A 495 -13.47 -21.91 2.04
C ARG A 495 -13.77 -23.10 1.13
#